data_bece1f48bbf16c526593eb6a87585532
#
_entry.id   bece1f48bbf16c526593eb6a87585532
#
_cell.length_a   1.000
_cell.length_b   1.000
_cell.length_c   1.000
_cell.angle_alpha   90.00
_cell.angle_beta   90.00
_cell.angle_gamma   90.00
#
_symmetry.space_group_name_H-M   'P 1'
#
loop_
_entity.id
_entity.type
_entity.pdbx_description
1 polymer ?
#
loop_
_entity_poly.entity_id
_entity_poly.type
_entity_poly.pdbx_seq_one_letter_code
_entity_poly.pdbx_strand_id
1 'polypeptide(L)'
;MRIAQVAPLFESVPPKLYGGTERVVSYLTEALVEQGHDVTLFASGDSSTRGRLVASWPRGLRLDGRHLDDAPHRRQLDDVERLHAEF
;
A
#
# COMPACT_ATOMS: atom_id res chain seq x y z
N MET A 1 -15.93 -9.23 -3.93
CA MET A 1 -15.98 -8.08 -3.00
C MET A 1 -14.90 -7.11 -3.39
N ARG A 2 -15.16 -5.83 -3.28
CA ARG A 2 -14.15 -4.79 -3.51
C ARG A 2 -13.51 -4.41 -2.18
N ILE A 3 -12.18 -4.53 -2.10
CA ILE A 3 -11.43 -4.39 -0.86
C ILE A 3 -10.33 -3.36 -1.03
N ALA A 4 -10.20 -2.45 -0.08
CA ALA A 4 -9.08 -1.53 0.01
C ALA A 4 -8.12 -2.04 1.09
N GLN A 5 -6.86 -2.25 0.72
CA GLN A 5 -5.78 -2.55 1.66
C GLN A 5 -4.88 -1.32 1.74
N VAL A 6 -4.72 -0.77 2.94
CA VAL A 6 -3.93 0.43 3.16
C VAL A 6 -2.68 0.06 3.94
N ALA A 7 -1.52 0.18 3.30
CA ALA A 7 -0.24 -0.15 3.92
C ALA A 7 0.49 1.11 4.36
N PRO A 8 1.33 1.04 5.42
CA PRO A 8 2.25 2.12 5.72
C PRO A 8 3.18 2.38 4.54
N LEU A 9 3.66 3.61 4.41
CA LEU A 9 4.53 4.00 3.30
C LEU A 9 6.02 3.88 3.62
N PHE A 10 6.39 3.30 4.77
CA PHE A 10 7.79 3.19 5.18
C PHE A 10 8.59 2.24 4.30
N GLU A 11 7.97 1.16 3.85
CA GLU A 11 8.61 0.15 3.00
C GLU A 11 7.69 -0.18 1.82
N SER A 12 8.29 -0.75 0.77
CA SER A 12 7.52 -1.32 -0.33
C SER A 12 6.69 -2.53 0.15
N VAL A 13 5.69 -2.92 -0.64
CA VAL A 13 4.89 -4.11 -0.40
C VAL A 13 5.08 -5.06 -1.59
N PRO A 14 5.77 -6.19 -1.47
CA PRO A 14 6.46 -6.68 -0.26
C PRO A 14 7.73 -5.89 0.04
N PRO A 15 8.17 -5.85 1.31
CA PRO A 15 9.37 -5.11 1.66
C PRO A 15 10.64 -5.83 1.20
N LYS A 16 11.67 -5.05 0.88
CA LYS A 16 12.95 -5.60 0.41
C LYS A 16 13.84 -6.05 1.56
N LEU A 17 13.80 -5.34 2.69
CA LEU A 17 14.65 -5.60 3.84
C LEU A 17 13.84 -5.78 5.12
N TYR A 18 13.34 -4.70 5.68
CA TYR A 18 12.53 -4.70 6.89
C TYR A 18 11.08 -4.40 6.55
N GLY A 19 10.20 -4.63 7.48
CA GLY A 19 8.80 -4.28 7.31
C GLY A 19 7.86 -5.44 7.55
N GLY A 20 7.72 -5.85 8.83
CA GLY A 20 6.81 -6.93 9.17
C GLY A 20 5.37 -6.65 8.79
N THR A 21 4.91 -5.40 9.01
CA THR A 21 3.54 -5.00 8.65
C THR A 21 3.33 -5.05 7.14
N GLU A 22 4.27 -4.50 6.36
CA GLU A 22 4.16 -4.50 4.90
C GLU A 22 4.19 -5.91 4.34
N ARG A 23 4.96 -6.81 4.95
CA ARG A 23 5.00 -8.22 4.54
C ARG A 23 3.67 -8.92 4.77
N VAL A 24 3.03 -8.69 5.91
CA VAL A 24 1.71 -9.23 6.22
C VAL A 24 0.67 -8.68 5.24
N VAL A 25 0.71 -7.38 4.94
CA VAL A 25 -0.19 -6.76 3.96
C VAL A 25 -0.01 -7.40 2.60
N SER A 26 1.24 -7.67 2.17
CA SER A 26 1.49 -8.33 0.90
C SER A 26 0.87 -9.72 0.85
N TYR A 27 1.09 -10.55 1.86
CA TYR A 27 0.52 -11.90 1.90
C TYR A 27 -1.00 -11.87 1.87
N LEU A 28 -1.61 -10.99 2.65
CA LEU A 28 -3.06 -10.87 2.71
C LEU A 28 -3.64 -10.37 1.38
N THR A 29 -3.01 -9.36 0.79
CA THR A 29 -3.45 -8.79 -0.49
C THR A 29 -3.45 -9.87 -1.58
N GLU A 30 -2.35 -10.61 -1.71
CA GLU A 30 -2.23 -11.63 -2.74
C GLU A 30 -3.21 -12.80 -2.50
N ALA A 31 -3.42 -13.18 -1.24
CA ALA A 31 -4.41 -14.21 -0.90
C ALA A 31 -5.82 -13.78 -1.28
N LEU A 32 -6.19 -12.52 -1.03
CA LEU A 32 -7.51 -12.00 -1.38
C LEU A 32 -7.70 -11.94 -2.90
N VAL A 33 -6.66 -11.55 -3.64
CA VAL A 33 -6.70 -11.56 -5.11
C VAL A 33 -6.91 -12.98 -5.61
N GLU A 34 -6.20 -13.95 -5.05
CA GLU A 34 -6.33 -15.35 -5.44
C GLU A 34 -7.73 -15.91 -5.17
N GLN A 35 -8.39 -15.41 -4.12
CA GLN A 35 -9.77 -15.79 -3.80
C GLN A 35 -10.81 -15.12 -4.69
N GLY A 36 -10.40 -14.30 -5.64
CA GLY A 36 -11.30 -13.67 -6.60
C GLY A 36 -11.85 -12.32 -6.18
N HIS A 37 -11.31 -11.69 -5.13
CA HIS A 37 -11.72 -10.36 -4.73
C HIS A 37 -11.05 -9.28 -5.58
N ASP A 38 -11.74 -8.15 -5.74
CA ASP A 38 -11.20 -6.97 -6.41
C ASP A 38 -10.48 -6.13 -5.35
N VAL A 39 -9.16 -6.24 -5.29
CA VAL A 39 -8.35 -5.64 -4.24
C VAL A 39 -7.56 -4.46 -4.80
N THR A 40 -7.65 -3.33 -4.12
CA THR A 40 -6.81 -2.15 -4.38
C THR A 40 -5.86 -1.98 -3.20
N LEU A 41 -4.56 -1.97 -3.48
CA LEU A 41 -3.51 -1.77 -2.49
C LEU A 41 -3.05 -0.31 -2.54
N PHE A 42 -3.18 0.39 -1.42
CA PHE A 42 -2.62 1.73 -1.24
C PHE A 42 -1.27 1.57 -0.55
N ALA A 43 -0.19 1.80 -1.30
CA ALA A 43 1.17 1.56 -0.82
C ALA A 43 2.14 2.48 -1.57
N SER A 44 3.45 2.36 -1.28
CA SER A 44 4.47 3.11 -2.02
C SER A 44 4.58 2.62 -3.46
N GLY A 45 5.09 3.48 -4.35
CA GLY A 45 5.15 3.18 -5.80
C GLY A 45 6.14 2.08 -6.17
N ASP A 46 7.06 1.73 -5.28
CA ASP A 46 7.98 0.61 -5.48
C ASP A 46 7.39 -0.73 -5.03
N SER A 47 6.09 -0.76 -4.71
CA SER A 47 5.38 -1.97 -4.34
C SER A 47 4.98 -2.78 -5.57
N SER A 48 4.64 -4.05 -5.34
CA SER A 48 4.22 -4.97 -6.39
C SER A 48 3.04 -5.79 -5.90
N THR A 49 1.99 -5.88 -6.70
CA THR A 49 0.79 -6.66 -6.36
C THR A 49 0.08 -7.09 -7.65
N ARG A 50 -0.64 -8.21 -7.57
CA ARG A 50 -1.52 -8.63 -8.67
C ARG A 50 -2.85 -7.88 -8.66
N GLY A 51 -3.18 -7.20 -7.56
CA GLY A 51 -4.32 -6.30 -7.48
C GLY A 51 -3.99 -4.95 -8.11
N ARG A 52 -4.86 -3.97 -7.87
CA ARG A 52 -4.64 -2.59 -8.30
C ARG A 52 -3.74 -1.89 -7.28
N LEU A 53 -2.72 -1.19 -7.76
CA LEU A 53 -1.85 -0.38 -6.90
C LEU A 53 -2.20 1.09 -7.04
N VAL A 54 -2.45 1.76 -5.91
CA VAL A 54 -2.54 3.22 -5.84
C VAL A 54 -1.34 3.71 -5.05
N ALA A 55 -0.41 4.39 -5.73
CA ALA A 55 0.84 4.85 -5.14
C ALA A 55 0.71 6.32 -4.79
N SER A 56 0.66 6.63 -3.49
CA SER A 56 0.61 8.01 -3.00
C SER A 56 2.01 8.61 -2.83
N TRP A 57 3.05 7.79 -2.88
CA TRP A 57 4.45 8.19 -2.79
C TRP A 57 5.28 7.24 -3.65
N PRO A 58 6.31 7.74 -4.37
CA PRO A 58 6.99 6.92 -5.39
C PRO A 58 7.74 5.72 -4.85
N ARG A 59 8.22 5.76 -3.60
CA ARG A 59 8.93 4.62 -3.01
C ARG A 59 8.87 4.66 -1.49
N GLY A 60 9.28 3.58 -0.83
CA GLY A 60 9.27 3.46 0.61
C GLY A 60 10.02 4.60 1.30
N LEU A 61 9.44 5.16 2.35
CA LEU A 61 9.98 6.33 3.04
C LEU A 61 11.31 6.03 3.71
N ARG A 62 11.52 4.80 4.17
CA ARG A 62 12.78 4.40 4.81
C ARG A 62 13.95 4.51 3.83
N LEU A 63 13.74 4.11 2.58
CA LEU A 63 14.76 4.23 1.53
C LEU A 63 14.97 5.68 1.11
N ASP A 64 13.94 6.51 1.24
CA ASP A 64 13.96 7.92 0.87
C ASP A 64 14.49 8.82 2.00
N GLY A 65 14.71 8.26 3.20
CA GLY A 65 15.14 9.03 4.37
C GLY A 65 14.09 9.96 4.94
N ARG A 66 12.80 9.73 4.63
CA ARG A 66 11.69 10.61 5.01
C ARG A 66 10.77 10.01 6.06
N HIS A 67 11.25 9.06 6.82
CA HIS A 67 10.40 8.30 7.76
C HIS A 67 9.82 9.15 8.91
N LEU A 68 10.33 10.38 9.14
CA LEU A 68 9.78 11.31 10.13
C LEU A 68 8.81 12.33 9.54
N ASP A 69 8.61 12.31 8.22
CA ASP A 69 7.73 13.26 7.52
C ASP A 69 6.36 12.58 7.33
N ASP A 70 5.29 13.21 7.82
CA ASP A 70 3.95 12.63 7.72
C ASP A 70 3.16 13.10 6.49
N ALA A 71 3.72 13.96 5.65
CA ALA A 71 3.06 14.43 4.43
C ALA A 71 2.70 13.28 3.46
N PRO A 72 3.58 12.28 3.23
CA PRO A 72 3.21 11.14 2.38
C PRO A 72 2.01 10.36 2.90
N HIS A 73 1.92 10.14 4.20
CA HIS A 73 0.79 9.42 4.79
C HIS A 73 -0.50 10.22 4.73
N ARG A 74 -0.43 11.55 4.87
CA ARG A 74 -1.61 12.41 4.67
C ARG A 74 -2.09 12.35 3.23
N ARG A 75 -1.17 12.34 2.27
CA ARG A 75 -1.52 12.18 0.86
C ARG A 75 -2.18 10.84 0.60
N GLN A 76 -1.71 9.77 1.25
CA GLN A 76 -2.33 8.46 1.14
C GLN A 76 -3.76 8.48 1.68
N LEU A 77 -3.99 9.10 2.84
CA LEU A 77 -5.34 9.22 3.39
C LEU A 77 -6.26 10.01 2.46
N ASP A 78 -5.76 11.07 1.85
CA ASP A 78 -6.53 11.84 0.86
C ASP A 78 -6.90 10.97 -0.34
N ASP A 79 -5.99 10.15 -0.83
CA ASP A 79 -6.26 9.24 -1.94
C ASP A 79 -7.31 8.19 -1.57
N VAL A 80 -7.23 7.62 -0.37
CA VAL A 80 -8.21 6.65 0.13
C VAL A 80 -9.59 7.32 0.20
N GLU A 81 -9.68 8.52 0.75
CA GLU A 81 -10.95 9.23 0.87
C GLU A 81 -11.53 9.59 -0.49
N ARG A 82 -10.67 10.05 -1.41
CA ARG A 82 -11.10 10.38 -2.77
C ARG A 82 -11.70 9.18 -3.50
N LEU A 83 -11.18 7.98 -3.22
CA LEU A 83 -11.58 6.76 -3.92
C LEU A 83 -12.54 5.88 -3.09
N HIS A 84 -12.96 6.32 -1.89
CA HIS A 84 -13.72 5.46 -0.98
C HIS A 84 -15.03 4.95 -1.58
N ALA A 85 -15.64 5.70 -2.48
CA ALA A 85 -16.89 5.28 -3.11
C ALA A 85 -16.74 4.05 -4.02
N GLU A 86 -15.51 3.65 -4.32
CA GLU A 86 -15.22 2.45 -5.12
C GLU A 86 -15.20 1.15 -4.29
N PHE A 87 -15.30 1.27 -2.96
CA PHE A 87 -15.18 0.11 -2.06
C PHE A 87 -16.44 -0.18 -1.29
#